data_7b63a79599edf72a520c7e13e161a38f
#
_entry.id   7b63a79599edf72a520c7e13e161a38f
#
_cell.length_a   1.000
_cell.length_b   1.000
_cell.length_c   1.000
_cell.angle_alpha   90.00
_cell.angle_beta   90.00
_cell.angle_gamma   90.00
#
_symmetry.space_group_name_H-M   'P 1'
#
loop_
_entity.id
_entity.type
_entity.pdbx_description
1 polymer ?
#
loop_
_entity_poly.entity_id
_entity_poly.type
_entity_poly.pdbx_seq_one_letter_code
_entity_poly.pdbx_strand_id
1 'polypeptide(L)'
;MVIQRIQSLFLLVAAVLLIVFIFAVPVASVPDALDANSLSAVYVTDVTELLVVNAIVAALLLVCIFLFKNLKMQIKATLLTILLLVVSMATGAFILSSKMPEGTEVAWAGSAIITVLALIFALAAWSRMRRDQRTLRSLDRLR
;
A
#
# COMPACT_ATOMS: atom_id res chain seq x y z
N MET A 1 -22.73 -5.66 -12.04
CA MET A 1 -22.16 -6.86 -11.37
C MET A 1 -20.73 -7.14 -11.77
N VAL A 2 -20.39 -7.23 -13.05
CA VAL A 2 -19.00 -7.47 -13.51
C VAL A 2 -18.04 -6.35 -13.11
N ILE A 3 -18.50 -5.12 -13.10
CA ILE A 3 -17.70 -3.91 -12.79
C ILE A 3 -17.22 -3.92 -11.34
N GLN A 4 -18.07 -4.32 -10.38
CA GLN A 4 -17.68 -4.42 -8.97
C GLN A 4 -16.61 -5.48 -8.71
N ARG A 5 -16.59 -6.56 -9.49
CA ARG A 5 -15.58 -7.61 -9.39
C ARG A 5 -14.19 -7.11 -9.80
N ILE A 6 -14.12 -6.28 -10.85
CA ILE A 6 -12.85 -5.71 -11.33
C ILE A 6 -12.26 -4.73 -10.30
N GLN A 7 -13.09 -3.93 -9.63
CA GLN A 7 -12.66 -3.01 -8.58
C GLN A 7 -12.08 -3.75 -7.38
N SER A 8 -12.76 -4.80 -6.93
CA SER A 8 -12.28 -5.65 -5.84
C SER A 8 -10.98 -6.37 -6.22
N LEU A 9 -10.82 -6.76 -7.49
CA LEU A 9 -9.58 -7.35 -7.98
C LEU A 9 -8.40 -6.37 -7.88
N PHE A 10 -8.58 -5.10 -8.25
CA PHE A 10 -7.52 -4.10 -8.11
C PHE A 10 -7.15 -3.84 -6.64
N LEU A 11 -8.12 -3.79 -5.75
CA LEU A 11 -7.86 -3.68 -4.31
C LEU A 11 -7.14 -4.92 -3.76
N LEU A 12 -7.51 -6.10 -4.24
CA LEU A 12 -6.85 -7.35 -3.86
C LEU A 12 -5.38 -7.35 -4.31
N VAL A 13 -5.11 -6.96 -5.56
CA VAL A 13 -3.74 -6.86 -6.08
C VAL A 13 -2.92 -5.87 -5.25
N ALA A 14 -3.48 -4.71 -4.93
CA ALA A 14 -2.82 -3.72 -4.07
C ALA A 14 -2.51 -4.29 -2.67
N ALA A 15 -3.46 -5.02 -2.07
CA ALA A 15 -3.26 -5.67 -0.77
C ALA A 15 -2.17 -6.75 -0.81
N VAL A 16 -2.18 -7.60 -1.84
CA VAL A 16 -1.15 -8.64 -2.04
C VAL A 16 0.22 -8.02 -2.24
N LEU A 17 0.34 -6.97 -3.06
CA LEU A 17 1.61 -6.26 -3.26
C LEU A 17 2.14 -5.69 -1.94
N LEU A 18 1.27 -5.14 -1.10
CA LEU A 18 1.68 -4.59 0.18
C LEU A 18 2.09 -5.68 1.18
N ILE A 19 1.41 -6.82 1.19
CA ILE A 19 1.78 -7.98 2.00
C ILE A 19 3.15 -8.53 1.55
N VAL A 20 3.36 -8.67 0.26
CA VAL A 20 4.67 -9.08 -0.30
C VAL A 20 5.75 -8.07 0.08
N PHE A 21 5.46 -6.78 0.03
CA PHE A 21 6.38 -5.74 0.48
C PHE A 21 6.78 -5.90 1.95
N ILE A 22 5.82 -6.18 2.83
CA ILE A 22 6.08 -6.35 4.27
C ILE A 22 7.01 -7.52 4.56
N PHE A 23 6.80 -8.67 3.90
CA PHE A 23 7.46 -9.92 4.26
C PHE A 23 8.62 -10.34 3.34
N ALA A 24 8.62 -9.92 2.11
CA ALA A 24 9.52 -10.47 1.09
C ALA A 24 10.49 -9.44 0.48
N VAL A 25 10.25 -8.15 0.66
CA VAL A 25 11.08 -7.11 0.03
C VAL A 25 11.94 -6.41 1.07
N PRO A 26 13.28 -6.51 0.95
CA PRO A 26 14.18 -5.78 1.82
C PRO A 26 14.08 -4.28 1.54
N VAL A 27 14.03 -3.48 2.60
CA VAL A 27 13.97 -2.01 2.51
C VAL A 27 15.34 -1.36 2.62
N ALA A 28 16.28 -2.04 3.29
CA ALA A 28 17.66 -1.57 3.47
C ALA A 28 18.61 -2.73 3.67
N SER A 29 19.89 -2.47 3.56
CA SER A 29 20.97 -3.39 3.93
C SER A 29 21.90 -2.68 4.92
N VAL A 30 22.09 -3.28 6.09
CA VAL A 30 22.90 -2.75 7.18
C VAL A 30 24.19 -3.54 7.29
N PRO A 31 25.37 -2.91 7.54
CA PRO A 31 26.61 -3.65 7.81
C PRO A 31 26.42 -4.60 9.00
N ASP A 32 26.86 -5.86 8.81
CA ASP A 32 26.74 -6.86 9.87
C ASP A 32 27.71 -6.57 11.01
N ALA A 33 27.25 -6.74 12.26
CA ALA A 33 28.05 -6.49 13.45
C ALA A 33 29.23 -7.48 13.61
N LEU A 34 29.15 -8.65 12.95
CA LEU A 34 30.16 -9.70 12.99
C LEU A 34 31.20 -9.62 11.88
N ASP A 35 30.79 -9.12 10.70
CA ASP A 35 31.66 -8.96 9.53
C ASP A 35 31.36 -7.63 8.82
N ALA A 36 32.25 -6.64 8.95
CA ALA A 36 32.10 -5.31 8.34
C ALA A 36 31.98 -5.32 6.79
N ASN A 37 32.29 -6.46 6.15
CA ASN A 37 32.18 -6.64 4.71
C ASN A 37 30.88 -7.36 4.26
N SER A 38 30.05 -7.81 5.20
CA SER A 38 28.74 -8.42 4.92
C SER A 38 27.61 -7.46 5.24
N LEU A 39 26.57 -7.48 4.39
CA LEU A 39 25.37 -6.66 4.56
C LEU A 39 24.20 -7.59 4.92
N SER A 40 23.53 -7.31 6.02
CA SER A 40 22.28 -7.98 6.40
C SER A 40 21.08 -7.22 5.84
N ALA A 41 20.13 -7.94 5.22
CA ALA A 41 18.90 -7.35 4.70
C ALA A 41 17.96 -6.99 5.84
N VAL A 42 17.41 -5.77 5.80
CA VAL A 42 16.40 -5.27 6.74
C VAL A 42 15.05 -5.26 6.03
N TYR A 43 14.07 -5.88 6.63
CA TYR A 43 12.69 -5.94 6.14
C TYR A 43 11.79 -4.97 6.92
N VAL A 44 10.59 -4.74 6.40
CA VAL A 44 9.56 -3.94 7.11
C VAL A 44 9.25 -4.54 8.49
N THR A 45 9.31 -5.86 8.62
CA THR A 45 9.08 -6.59 9.87
C THR A 45 10.09 -6.27 10.97
N ASP A 46 11.30 -5.85 10.60
CA ASP A 46 12.38 -5.55 11.55
C ASP A 46 12.26 -4.13 12.12
N VAL A 47 11.44 -3.28 11.48
CA VAL A 47 11.17 -1.90 11.91
C VAL A 47 9.72 -1.79 12.35
N THR A 48 9.49 -1.80 13.66
CA THR A 48 8.15 -1.84 14.25
C THR A 48 7.23 -0.72 13.75
N GLU A 49 7.74 0.49 13.61
CA GLU A 49 6.96 1.64 13.13
C GLU A 49 6.47 1.43 11.70
N LEU A 50 7.34 0.93 10.81
CA LEU A 50 6.99 0.59 9.43
C LEU A 50 6.01 -0.58 9.36
N LEU A 51 6.23 -1.60 10.18
CA LEU A 51 5.35 -2.76 10.25
C LEU A 51 3.93 -2.36 10.64
N VAL A 52 3.77 -1.58 11.70
CA VAL A 52 2.45 -1.16 12.19
C VAL A 52 1.69 -0.34 11.15
N VAL A 53 2.33 0.66 10.55
CA VAL A 53 1.68 1.52 9.54
C VAL A 53 1.28 0.70 8.31
N ASN A 54 2.18 -0.12 7.78
CA ASN A 54 1.90 -0.94 6.59
C ASN A 54 0.86 -2.04 6.87
N ALA A 55 0.87 -2.65 8.05
CA ALA A 55 -0.15 -3.63 8.47
C ALA A 55 -1.55 -3.01 8.54
N ILE A 56 -1.66 -1.78 9.07
CA ILE A 56 -2.93 -1.04 9.11
C ILE A 56 -3.43 -0.76 7.67
N VAL A 57 -2.54 -0.31 6.77
CA VAL A 57 -2.91 -0.04 5.37
C VAL A 57 -3.34 -1.32 4.66
N ALA A 58 -2.63 -2.43 4.84
CA ALA A 58 -2.99 -3.72 4.27
C ALA A 58 -4.35 -4.22 4.79
N ALA A 59 -4.60 -4.11 6.09
CA ALA A 59 -5.88 -4.46 6.70
C ALA A 59 -7.03 -3.61 6.15
N LEU A 60 -6.82 -2.30 5.99
CA LEU A 60 -7.82 -1.39 5.41
C LEU A 60 -8.11 -1.72 3.93
N LEU A 61 -7.11 -2.09 3.15
CA LEU A 61 -7.32 -2.55 1.77
C LEU A 61 -8.21 -3.80 1.73
N LEU A 62 -7.98 -4.76 2.62
CA LEU A 62 -8.82 -5.95 2.73
C LEU A 62 -10.25 -5.60 3.18
N VAL A 63 -10.40 -4.72 4.17
CA VAL A 63 -11.72 -4.24 4.61
C VAL A 63 -12.47 -3.54 3.45
N CYS A 64 -11.78 -2.74 2.64
CA CYS A 64 -12.39 -2.09 1.47
C CYS A 64 -12.97 -3.09 0.47
N ILE A 65 -12.39 -4.30 0.35
CA ILE A 65 -12.93 -5.35 -0.52
C ILE A 65 -14.30 -5.81 0.00
N PHE A 66 -14.46 -5.98 1.32
CA PHE A 66 -15.73 -6.41 1.92
C PHE A 66 -16.82 -5.33 1.93
N LEU A 67 -16.45 -4.06 1.74
CA LEU A 67 -17.40 -2.94 1.67
C LEU A 67 -18.13 -2.84 0.31
N PHE A 68 -18.05 -3.86 -0.54
CA PHE A 68 -18.65 -3.85 -1.89
C PHE A 68 -20.17 -3.59 -1.91
N LYS A 69 -20.87 -3.85 -0.82
CA LYS A 69 -22.32 -3.60 -0.69
C LYS A 69 -22.67 -2.12 -0.61
N ASN A 70 -21.74 -1.27 -0.17
CA ASN A 70 -21.97 0.16 0.00
C ASN A 70 -20.88 0.95 -0.73
N LEU A 71 -21.13 1.25 -2.02
CA LEU A 71 -20.18 1.93 -2.89
C LEU A 71 -19.72 3.29 -2.34
N LYS A 72 -20.60 4.05 -1.68
CA LYS A 72 -20.24 5.35 -1.09
C LYS A 72 -19.22 5.20 0.05
N MET A 73 -19.42 4.22 0.91
CA MET A 73 -18.49 3.92 2.00
C MET A 73 -17.16 3.36 1.46
N GLN A 74 -17.24 2.48 0.47
CA GLN A 74 -16.05 1.91 -0.17
C GLN A 74 -15.16 2.98 -0.80
N ILE A 75 -15.73 3.97 -1.50
CA ILE A 75 -14.98 5.09 -2.10
C ILE A 75 -14.27 5.91 -1.02
N LYS A 76 -14.94 6.23 0.08
CA LYS A 76 -14.34 6.99 1.19
C LYS A 76 -13.25 6.19 1.89
N ALA A 77 -13.50 4.92 2.17
CA ALA A 77 -12.52 4.03 2.81
C ALA A 77 -11.28 3.85 1.92
N THR A 78 -11.45 3.64 0.62
CA THR A 78 -10.32 3.53 -0.32
C THR A 78 -9.52 4.82 -0.41
N LEU A 79 -10.18 5.99 -0.40
CA LEU A 79 -9.46 7.27 -0.37
C LEU A 79 -8.63 7.42 0.90
N LEU A 80 -9.21 7.09 2.07
CA LEU A 80 -8.47 7.09 3.34
C LEU A 80 -7.25 6.16 3.28
N THR A 81 -7.43 4.96 2.73
CA THR A 81 -6.34 3.99 2.58
C THR A 81 -5.24 4.49 1.65
N ILE A 82 -5.58 5.18 0.56
CA ILE A 82 -4.60 5.81 -0.34
C ILE A 82 -3.80 6.88 0.40
N LEU A 83 -4.46 7.73 1.19
CA LEU A 83 -3.78 8.75 1.99
C LEU A 83 -2.82 8.11 3.00
N LEU A 84 -3.26 7.07 3.71
CA LEU A 84 -2.41 6.34 4.64
C LEU A 84 -1.24 5.62 3.94
N LEU A 85 -1.43 5.12 2.73
CA LEU A 85 -0.35 4.54 1.94
C LEU A 85 0.73 5.58 1.61
N VAL A 86 0.33 6.79 1.22
CA VAL A 86 1.27 7.89 0.96
C VAL A 86 2.01 8.29 2.25
N VAL A 87 1.30 8.37 3.37
CA VAL A 87 1.93 8.63 4.69
C VAL A 87 2.91 7.51 5.05
N SER A 88 2.55 6.26 4.81
CA SER A 88 3.44 5.10 5.02
C SER A 88 4.73 5.21 4.19
N MET A 89 4.63 5.59 2.92
CA MET A 89 5.80 5.82 2.06
C MET A 89 6.69 6.94 2.60
N ALA A 90 6.10 8.07 3.01
CA ALA A 90 6.83 9.20 3.58
C ALA A 90 7.50 8.84 4.92
N THR A 91 6.79 8.11 5.78
CA THR A 91 7.34 7.61 7.06
C THR A 91 8.50 6.64 6.82
N GLY A 92 8.35 5.75 5.84
CA GLY A 92 9.41 4.82 5.44
C GLY A 92 10.66 5.56 4.96
N ALA A 93 10.49 6.51 4.07
CA ALA A 93 11.60 7.33 3.57
C ALA A 93 12.30 8.11 4.72
N PHE A 94 11.54 8.68 5.64
CA PHE A 94 12.07 9.40 6.79
C PHE A 94 12.85 8.47 7.74
N ILE A 95 12.32 7.32 8.09
CA ILE A 95 12.97 6.36 9.00
C ILE A 95 14.27 5.84 8.38
N LEU A 96 14.23 5.44 7.10
CA LEU A 96 15.39 4.91 6.39
C LEU A 96 16.50 5.95 6.20
N SER A 97 16.15 7.23 6.09
CA SER A 97 17.14 8.30 5.92
C SER A 97 17.70 8.84 7.22
N SER A 98 16.94 8.77 8.34
CA SER A 98 17.30 9.47 9.58
C SER A 98 17.63 8.56 10.76
N LYS A 99 17.06 7.35 10.82
CA LYS A 99 17.20 6.43 11.97
C LYS A 99 18.15 5.25 11.73
N MET A 100 18.56 5.02 10.48
CA MET A 100 19.45 3.91 10.16
C MET A 100 20.92 4.24 10.48
N PRO A 101 21.74 3.25 10.88
CA PRO A 101 23.17 3.44 11.16
C PRO A 101 23.94 3.93 9.94
N GLU A 102 25.10 4.54 10.18
CA GLU A 102 26.04 4.91 9.12
C GLU A 102 26.48 3.68 8.33
N GLY A 103 26.56 3.81 7.01
CA GLY A 103 26.88 2.70 6.11
C GLY A 103 25.69 1.87 5.65
N THR A 104 24.45 2.23 6.04
CA THR A 104 23.24 1.56 5.56
C THR A 104 22.98 1.88 4.08
N GLU A 105 22.83 0.83 3.28
CA GLU A 105 22.37 0.95 1.88
C GLU A 105 20.86 0.78 1.82
N VAL A 106 20.15 1.82 1.38
CA VAL A 106 18.69 1.79 1.27
C VAL A 106 18.30 1.22 -0.09
N ALA A 107 17.46 0.18 -0.08
CA ALA A 107 16.94 -0.47 -1.29
C ALA A 107 15.76 0.31 -1.90
N TRP A 108 16.01 1.58 -2.29
CA TRP A 108 14.98 2.47 -2.83
C TRP A 108 14.25 1.90 -4.04
N ALA A 109 15.00 1.30 -4.97
CA ALA A 109 14.43 0.81 -6.22
C ALA A 109 13.39 -0.29 -5.99
N GLY A 110 13.73 -1.33 -5.22
CA GLY A 110 12.82 -2.45 -4.98
C GLY A 110 11.61 -2.08 -4.13
N SER A 111 11.84 -1.40 -3.01
CA SER A 111 10.79 -0.99 -2.08
C SER A 111 9.85 0.06 -2.70
N ALA A 112 10.40 1.04 -3.42
CA ALA A 112 9.60 2.08 -4.06
C ALA A 112 8.75 1.53 -5.22
N ILE A 113 9.27 0.65 -6.05
CA ILE A 113 8.52 0.06 -7.18
C ILE A 113 7.26 -0.64 -6.66
N ILE A 114 7.38 -1.50 -5.66
CA ILE A 114 6.25 -2.27 -5.13
C ILE A 114 5.21 -1.37 -4.46
N THR A 115 5.63 -0.41 -3.65
CA THR A 115 4.70 0.51 -2.99
C THR A 115 4.02 1.46 -3.98
N VAL A 116 4.73 1.93 -5.02
CA VAL A 116 4.14 2.73 -6.10
C VAL A 116 3.15 1.91 -6.92
N LEU A 117 3.46 0.65 -7.23
CA LEU A 117 2.50 -0.23 -7.90
C LEU A 117 1.23 -0.44 -7.07
N ALA A 118 1.37 -0.69 -5.76
CA ALA A 118 0.23 -0.80 -4.86
C ALA A 118 -0.62 0.48 -4.86
N LEU A 119 0.03 1.65 -4.86
CA LEU A 119 -0.64 2.94 -4.96
C LEU A 119 -1.39 3.11 -6.28
N ILE A 120 -0.78 2.74 -7.41
CA ILE A 120 -1.40 2.81 -8.74
C ILE A 120 -2.65 1.93 -8.79
N PHE A 121 -2.59 0.70 -8.29
CA PHE A 121 -3.75 -0.20 -8.26
C PHE A 121 -4.86 0.32 -7.34
N ALA A 122 -4.53 0.89 -6.19
CA ALA A 122 -5.50 1.52 -5.29
C ALA A 122 -6.17 2.74 -5.94
N LEU A 123 -5.41 3.59 -6.62
CA LEU A 123 -5.94 4.74 -7.38
C LEU A 123 -6.80 4.30 -8.56
N ALA A 124 -6.41 3.25 -9.28
CA ALA A 124 -7.21 2.68 -10.36
C ALA A 124 -8.56 2.15 -9.85
N ALA A 125 -8.55 1.44 -8.72
CA ALA A 125 -9.77 0.98 -8.06
C ALA A 125 -10.68 2.17 -7.68
N TRP A 126 -10.13 3.18 -7.01
CA TRP A 126 -10.87 4.36 -6.59
C TRP A 126 -11.47 5.15 -7.77
N SER A 127 -10.70 5.35 -8.84
CA SER A 127 -11.17 6.08 -10.03
C SER A 127 -12.32 5.34 -10.72
N ARG A 128 -12.25 4.01 -10.81
CA ARG A 128 -13.34 3.17 -11.35
C ARG A 128 -14.60 3.25 -10.47
N MET A 129 -14.47 3.13 -9.16
CA MET A 129 -15.59 3.28 -8.22
C MET A 129 -16.28 4.62 -8.37
N ARG A 130 -15.52 5.71 -8.52
CA ARG A 130 -16.10 7.05 -8.73
C ARG A 130 -16.82 7.18 -10.08
N ARG A 131 -16.29 6.56 -11.13
CA ARG A 131 -16.96 6.52 -12.45
C ARG A 131 -18.29 5.80 -12.33
N ASP A 132 -18.32 4.64 -11.70
CA ASP A 132 -19.55 3.84 -11.51
C ASP A 132 -20.59 4.59 -10.69
N GLN A 133 -20.18 5.28 -9.63
CA GLN A 133 -21.07 6.11 -8.84
C GLN A 133 -21.71 7.23 -9.68
N ARG A 134 -20.95 7.85 -10.59
CA ARG A 134 -21.49 8.89 -11.49
C ARG A 134 -22.50 8.30 -12.45
N THR A 135 -22.22 7.13 -13.02
CA THR A 135 -23.13 6.42 -13.94
C THR A 135 -24.44 6.07 -13.24
N LEU A 136 -24.39 5.53 -12.02
CA LEU A 136 -25.59 5.21 -11.24
C LEU A 136 -26.43 6.46 -10.95
N ARG A 137 -25.80 7.58 -10.60
CA ARG A 137 -26.51 8.87 -10.37
C ARG A 137 -27.16 9.41 -11.64
N SER A 138 -26.56 9.22 -12.81
CA SER A 138 -27.17 9.65 -14.07
C SER A 138 -28.40 8.81 -14.43
N LEU A 139 -28.37 7.51 -14.14
CA LEU A 139 -29.52 6.62 -14.36
C LEU A 139 -30.68 6.94 -13.42
N ASP A 140 -30.41 7.30 -12.17
CA ASP A 140 -31.43 7.71 -11.20
C ASP A 140 -32.15 9.02 -11.60
N ARG A 141 -31.47 9.91 -12.33
CA ARG A 141 -32.07 11.16 -12.84
C ARG A 141 -32.98 10.96 -14.05
N LEU A 142 -32.84 9.83 -14.75
CA LEU A 142 -33.66 9.50 -15.91
C LEU A 142 -34.96 8.75 -15.56
N ARG A 143 -35.13 8.42 -14.31
CA ARG A 143 -36.35 7.86 -13.73
C ARG A 143 -37.24 8.93 -13.12
#